data_d4e82cbc8cd392de9b72cc1b3bd65303
#
_entry.id   d4e82cbc8cd392de9b72cc1b3bd65303
#
_cell.length_a   1.000
_cell.length_b   1.000
_cell.length_c   1.000
_cell.angle_alpha   90.00
_cell.angle_beta   90.00
_cell.angle_gamma   90.00
#
_symmetry.space_group_name_H-M   'P 1'
#
loop_
_entity.id
_entity.type
_entity.pdbx_description
1 polymer ?
#
loop_
_entity_poly.entity_id
_entity_poly.type
_entity_poly.pdbx_seq_one_letter_code
_entity_poly.pdbx_strand_id
1 'polypeptide(L)'
;MAAERRGARKKASRPGSTPAESAPAKHPGPPYVVRWHPEADAERDASWPAREKVAMLHAAQKLEAAGPRLGHPHSSAVQGALGQGLRELRPRAGRSRWRPIYRRVSPSTFVILAVAPEAAIDSRGFDDVVARAVARFSDLEAD
;
A
#
# COMPACT_ATOMS: atom_id res chain seq x y z
N MET A 1 -0.38 -52.69 6.18
CA MET A 1 -0.26 -52.08 6.39
C MET A 1 0.00 -51.14 6.46
N ALA A 2 -0.16 -51.20 6.40
CA ALA A 2 0.11 -50.35 6.63
C ALA A 2 0.20 -49.34 6.61
N ALA A 3 0.00 -49.28 6.66
CA ALA A 3 0.19 -48.37 6.83
C ALA A 3 0.21 -47.45 6.97
N GLU A 4 0.12 -47.29 7.13
CA GLU A 4 0.26 -46.47 7.54
C GLU A 4 0.50 -45.53 7.67
N ARG A 5 0.44 -46.05 7.46
CA ARG A 5 0.77 -45.26 7.86
C ARG A 5 0.99 -44.21 7.80
N ARG A 6 0.80 -44.25 7.65
CA ARG A 6 1.17 -43.26 7.91
C ARG A 6 1.21 -42.22 8.08
N GLY A 7 1.04 -42.46 8.00
CA GLY A 7 1.24 -41.50 8.68
C GLY A 7 1.27 -40.50 8.73
N ALA A 8 1.22 -40.82 8.76
CA ALA A 8 1.35 -39.97 9.38
C ALA A 8 1.54 -38.99 9.41
N ARG A 9 1.50 -39.29 9.15
CA ARG A 9 1.83 -38.48 9.63
C ARG A 9 1.99 -37.41 9.39
N LYS A 10 1.80 -37.35 9.23
CA LYS A 10 2.10 -36.48 9.53
C LYS A 10 1.95 -35.50 9.59
N LYS A 11 1.66 -35.63 9.43
CA LYS A 11 1.68 -34.82 10.00
C LYS A 11 1.65 -34.00 10.40
N ALA A 12 1.44 -34.42 10.25
CA ALA A 12 1.58 -33.78 11.15
C ALA A 12 1.73 -33.01 11.33
N SER A 13 1.70 -33.28 11.11
CA SER A 13 2.09 -32.58 11.82
C SER A 13 2.11 -31.85 11.85
N ARG A 14 2.00 -32.03 11.69
CA ARG A 14 2.29 -31.26 12.30
C ARG A 14 2.18 -30.37 12.57
N PRO A 15 1.85 -30.39 12.56
CA PRO A 15 1.92 -29.42 13.23
C PRO A 15 2.10 -28.72 13.47
N GLY A 16 2.05 -28.73 13.42
CA GLY A 16 2.42 -27.97 14.22
C GLY A 16 2.63 -27.34 14.32
N SER A 17 2.60 -27.46 14.40
CA SER A 17 3.05 -26.77 15.05
C SER A 17 3.16 -26.09 15.23
N THR A 18 3.05 -26.19 15.21
CA THR A 18 3.32 -25.43 15.75
C THR A 18 3.29 -24.64 15.85
N PRO A 19 3.17 -24.73 16.05
CA PRO A 19 3.30 -23.75 16.40
C PRO A 19 3.48 -22.92 16.32
N ALA A 20 3.52 -22.98 16.13
CA ALA A 20 3.89 -22.16 16.32
C ALA A 20 3.79 -21.61 16.28
N GLU A 21 3.51 -21.86 16.27
CA GLU A 21 3.61 -21.30 16.58
C GLU A 21 3.79 -20.58 16.75
N SER A 22 3.43 -21.11 16.96
CA SER A 22 3.76 -20.22 17.70
C SER A 22 4.19 -19.14 17.14
N ALA A 23 4.31 -19.20 16.69
CA ALA A 23 4.84 -18.29 15.74
C ALA A 23 3.96 -17.12 15.43
N PRO A 24 2.66 -17.20 15.45
CA PRO A 24 1.82 -16.04 15.15
C PRO A 24 2.14 -14.84 16.01
N ALA A 25 2.40 -15.08 17.25
CA ALA A 25 2.78 -14.01 18.12
C ALA A 25 4.07 -13.33 17.68
N LYS A 26 4.82 -14.01 16.83
CA LYS A 26 6.08 -13.51 16.30
C LYS A 26 5.91 -12.74 15.02
N HIS A 27 4.69 -12.68 14.51
CA HIS A 27 4.37 -11.94 13.29
C HIS A 27 3.26 -10.97 13.60
N PRO A 28 3.59 -9.84 14.20
CA PRO A 28 2.59 -8.89 14.65
C PRO A 28 1.86 -8.20 13.50
N GLY A 29 2.24 -8.45 12.29
CA GLY A 29 1.59 -7.86 11.13
C GLY A 29 2.58 -7.51 10.05
N PRO A 30 2.18 -6.69 9.09
CA PRO A 30 3.05 -6.31 7.97
C PRO A 30 4.26 -5.53 8.48
N PRO A 31 5.41 -5.63 7.78
CA PRO A 31 6.65 -4.96 8.22
C PRO A 31 6.64 -3.45 8.06
N TYR A 32 5.69 -2.91 7.31
CA TYR A 32 5.64 -1.46 7.06
C TYR A 32 4.30 -0.89 7.47
N VAL A 33 4.28 0.40 7.79
CA VAL A 33 3.08 1.13 8.17
C VAL A 33 2.71 2.07 7.04
N VAL A 34 1.44 2.08 6.65
CA VAL A 34 0.91 3.02 5.67
C VAL A 34 -0.15 3.84 6.36
N ARG A 35 0.03 5.15 6.37
CA ARG A 35 -0.91 6.09 6.96
C ARG A 35 -1.50 6.95 5.86
N TRP A 36 -2.69 7.43 6.08
CA TRP A 36 -3.34 8.38 5.20
C TRP A 36 -3.27 9.75 5.84
N HIS A 37 -2.82 10.75 5.08
CA HIS A 37 -2.95 12.14 5.51
C HIS A 37 -4.45 12.40 5.76
N PRO A 38 -4.81 13.14 6.82
CA PRO A 38 -6.24 13.32 7.14
C PRO A 38 -7.08 13.88 5.99
N GLU A 39 -6.54 14.77 5.19
CA GLU A 39 -7.28 15.32 4.06
C GLU A 39 -7.42 14.31 2.92
N ALA A 40 -6.41 13.47 2.72
CA ALA A 40 -6.49 12.39 1.74
C ALA A 40 -7.52 11.35 2.16
N ASP A 41 -7.57 11.06 3.44
CA ASP A 41 -8.54 10.12 4.02
C ASP A 41 -9.97 10.64 3.80
N ALA A 42 -10.19 11.92 4.05
CA ALA A 42 -11.48 12.55 3.85
C ALA A 42 -11.87 12.57 2.37
N GLU A 43 -10.92 12.86 1.50
CA GLU A 43 -11.15 12.84 0.04
C GLU A 43 -11.58 11.45 -0.41
N ARG A 44 -10.87 10.42 0.05
CA ARG A 44 -11.22 9.04 -0.27
C ARG A 44 -12.65 8.72 0.14
N ASP A 45 -13.03 9.06 1.37
CA ASP A 45 -14.32 8.70 1.89
C ASP A 45 -15.48 9.47 1.25
N ALA A 46 -15.21 10.71 0.83
CA ALA A 46 -16.26 11.57 0.31
C ALA A 46 -16.63 11.31 -1.15
N SER A 47 -15.69 10.87 -1.96
CA SER A 47 -15.82 11.02 -3.40
C SER A 47 -15.83 9.73 -4.20
N TRP A 48 -15.31 8.62 -3.69
CA TRP A 48 -15.11 7.44 -4.53
C TRP A 48 -16.11 6.34 -4.26
N PRO A 49 -16.50 5.59 -5.32
CA PRO A 49 -17.35 4.42 -5.14
C PRO A 49 -16.71 3.39 -4.23
N ALA A 50 -17.54 2.58 -3.59
CA ALA A 50 -17.07 1.59 -2.63
C ALA A 50 -15.99 0.66 -3.21
N ARG A 51 -16.17 0.24 -4.47
CA ARG A 51 -15.20 -0.68 -5.08
C ARG A 51 -13.83 -0.04 -5.31
N GLU A 52 -13.80 1.28 -5.56
CA GLU A 52 -12.53 1.99 -5.70
C GLU A 52 -11.85 2.15 -4.35
N LYS A 53 -12.62 2.39 -3.30
CA LYS A 53 -12.06 2.44 -1.95
C LYS A 53 -11.45 1.11 -1.56
N VAL A 54 -12.09 0.00 -1.88
CA VAL A 54 -11.56 -1.33 -1.62
C VAL A 54 -10.27 -1.56 -2.40
N ALA A 55 -10.24 -1.15 -3.67
CA ALA A 55 -9.04 -1.29 -4.50
C ALA A 55 -7.88 -0.49 -3.91
N MET A 56 -8.14 0.71 -3.41
CA MET A 56 -7.12 1.53 -2.76
C MET A 56 -6.62 0.89 -1.47
N LEU A 57 -7.53 0.30 -0.70
CA LEU A 57 -7.15 -0.42 0.52
C LEU A 57 -6.23 -1.59 0.20
N HIS A 58 -6.56 -2.37 -0.83
CA HIS A 58 -5.71 -3.49 -1.24
C HIS A 58 -4.34 -3.00 -1.71
N ALA A 59 -4.29 -1.87 -2.43
CA ALA A 59 -3.02 -1.30 -2.86
C ALA A 59 -2.18 -0.87 -1.67
N ALA A 60 -2.79 -0.26 -0.66
CA ALA A 60 -2.10 0.12 0.56
C ALA A 60 -1.58 -1.10 1.31
N GLN A 61 -2.35 -2.19 1.33
CA GLN A 61 -1.92 -3.44 1.98
C GLN A 61 -0.71 -4.05 1.28
N LYS A 62 -0.64 -3.95 -0.05
CA LYS A 62 0.55 -4.40 -0.79
C LYS A 62 1.77 -3.57 -0.40
N LEU A 63 1.59 -2.28 -0.20
CA LEU A 63 2.68 -1.40 0.25
C LEU A 63 3.12 -1.78 1.66
N GLU A 64 2.18 -2.10 2.54
CA GLU A 64 2.50 -2.57 3.89
C GLU A 64 3.33 -3.85 3.88
N ALA A 65 3.06 -4.73 2.93
CA ALA A 65 3.76 -6.00 2.83
C ALA A 65 5.13 -5.86 2.19
N ALA A 66 5.24 -5.09 1.12
CA ALA A 66 6.46 -5.02 0.30
C ALA A 66 7.33 -3.80 0.58
N GLY A 67 6.73 -2.71 1.06
CA GLY A 67 7.47 -1.49 1.34
C GLY A 67 8.18 -0.94 0.11
N PRO A 68 9.46 -0.57 0.25
CA PRO A 68 10.20 0.03 -0.87
C PRO A 68 10.42 -0.91 -2.05
N ARG A 69 10.17 -2.21 -1.88
CA ARG A 69 10.29 -3.16 -2.97
C ARG A 69 9.07 -3.17 -3.88
N LEU A 70 7.98 -2.51 -3.48
CA LEU A 70 6.78 -2.48 -4.30
C LEU A 70 7.05 -1.68 -5.57
N GLY A 71 6.93 -2.32 -6.72
CA GLY A 71 7.20 -1.71 -8.00
C GLY A 71 6.09 -1.97 -9.00
N HIS A 72 6.36 -1.62 -10.25
CA HIS A 72 5.42 -1.80 -11.34
C HIS A 72 4.97 -3.26 -11.43
N PRO A 73 3.69 -3.56 -11.66
CA PRO A 73 2.60 -2.62 -12.01
C PRO A 73 1.83 -2.05 -10.83
N HIS A 74 2.30 -2.25 -9.61
CA HIS A 74 1.56 -1.87 -8.39
C HIS A 74 1.95 -0.49 -7.86
N SER A 75 3.13 -0.01 -8.24
CA SER A 75 3.64 1.29 -7.82
C SER A 75 4.59 1.80 -8.90
N SER A 76 4.68 3.12 -9.04
CA SER A 76 5.68 3.72 -9.92
C SER A 76 6.04 5.12 -9.40
N ALA A 77 7.21 5.61 -9.81
CA ALA A 77 7.66 6.93 -9.42
C ALA A 77 6.85 8.00 -10.14
N VAL A 78 6.55 9.08 -9.43
CA VAL A 78 5.93 10.26 -10.05
C VAL A 78 7.00 11.00 -10.85
N GLN A 79 6.70 11.30 -12.10
CA GLN A 79 7.63 11.99 -12.98
C GLN A 79 7.63 13.48 -12.73
N GLY A 80 8.76 14.14 -13.06
CA GLY A 80 8.87 15.59 -12.98
C GLY A 80 9.49 16.08 -11.68
N ALA A 81 9.93 17.32 -11.68
CA ALA A 81 10.64 17.92 -10.56
C ALA A 81 9.79 18.01 -9.29
N LEU A 82 8.51 18.40 -9.45
CA LEU A 82 7.60 18.48 -8.31
C LEU A 82 7.36 17.13 -7.66
N GLY A 83 7.38 16.07 -8.46
CA GLY A 83 7.13 14.73 -7.96
C GLY A 83 8.31 14.04 -7.34
N GLN A 84 9.44 14.73 -7.20
CA GLN A 84 10.65 14.11 -6.70
C GLN A 84 10.45 13.48 -5.32
N GLY A 85 10.75 12.22 -5.19
CA GLY A 85 10.55 11.47 -3.95
C GLY A 85 9.14 10.97 -3.75
N LEU A 86 8.19 11.36 -4.60
CA LEU A 86 6.83 10.86 -4.55
C LEU A 86 6.66 9.65 -5.44
N ARG A 87 5.77 8.77 -5.05
CA ARG A 87 5.39 7.61 -5.85
C ARG A 87 3.88 7.53 -5.91
N GLU A 88 3.38 6.81 -6.90
CA GLU A 88 1.95 6.56 -7.01
C GLU A 88 1.66 5.09 -6.81
N LEU A 89 0.64 4.78 -6.04
CA LEU A 89 0.08 3.44 -6.01
C LEU A 89 -0.79 3.26 -7.26
N ARG A 90 -0.83 2.03 -7.75
CA ARG A 90 -1.56 1.69 -8.96
C ARG A 90 -2.57 0.58 -8.62
N PRO A 91 -3.72 0.95 -8.03
CA PRO A 91 -4.71 -0.04 -7.62
C PRO A 91 -5.13 -0.91 -8.81
N ARG A 92 -5.40 -2.18 -8.53
CA ARG A 92 -5.77 -3.16 -9.55
C ARG A 92 -4.71 -3.29 -10.64
N ALA A 93 -3.44 -3.18 -10.23
CA ALA A 93 -2.29 -3.27 -11.14
C ALA A 93 -2.35 -2.23 -12.26
N GLY A 94 -2.86 -1.04 -11.94
CA GLY A 94 -2.96 0.07 -12.88
C GLY A 94 -4.26 0.13 -13.65
N ARG A 95 -5.18 -0.80 -13.43
CA ARG A 95 -6.48 -0.77 -14.12
C ARG A 95 -7.48 0.21 -13.50
N SER A 96 -7.25 0.59 -12.25
CA SER A 96 -7.99 1.69 -11.66
C SER A 96 -7.53 3.00 -12.29
N ARG A 97 -8.46 3.96 -12.42
CA ARG A 97 -8.12 5.29 -12.93
C ARG A 97 -7.57 6.19 -11.84
N TRP A 98 -7.49 5.71 -10.61
CA TRP A 98 -7.06 6.52 -9.47
C TRP A 98 -5.66 6.13 -9.03
N ARG A 99 -4.91 7.14 -8.55
CA ARG A 99 -3.50 6.96 -8.16
C ARG A 99 -3.27 7.63 -6.81
N PRO A 100 -3.32 6.87 -5.71
CA PRO A 100 -2.90 7.41 -4.42
C PRO A 100 -1.42 7.80 -4.48
N ILE A 101 -1.13 9.05 -4.15
CA ILE A 101 0.23 9.59 -4.18
C ILE A 101 0.81 9.47 -2.78
N TYR A 102 1.97 8.86 -2.64
CA TYR A 102 2.54 8.60 -1.33
C TYR A 102 4.03 8.91 -1.29
N ARG A 103 4.54 9.00 -0.07
CA ARG A 103 5.96 9.22 0.17
C ARG A 103 6.40 8.42 1.40
N ARG A 104 7.63 7.94 1.37
CA ARG A 104 8.24 7.30 2.53
C ARG A 104 8.72 8.39 3.48
N VAL A 105 8.28 8.34 4.74
CA VAL A 105 8.60 9.36 5.73
C VAL A 105 9.56 8.86 6.80
N SER A 106 9.76 7.55 6.90
CA SER A 106 10.76 6.93 7.77
C SER A 106 11.10 5.56 7.18
N PRO A 107 12.10 4.86 7.71
CA PRO A 107 12.46 3.55 7.14
C PRO A 107 11.29 2.57 7.06
N SER A 108 10.30 2.67 7.94
CA SER A 108 9.19 1.72 7.99
C SER A 108 7.82 2.35 7.74
N THR A 109 7.74 3.64 7.46
CA THR A 109 6.45 4.33 7.35
C THR A 109 6.30 5.09 6.05
N PHE A 110 5.12 4.94 5.45
CA PHE A 110 4.71 5.66 4.24
C PHE A 110 3.45 6.45 4.54
N VAL A 111 3.30 7.59 3.91
CA VAL A 111 2.08 8.41 4.04
C VAL A 111 1.48 8.62 2.66
N ILE A 112 0.19 8.29 2.53
CA ILE A 112 -0.58 8.63 1.33
C ILE A 112 -1.07 10.05 1.53
N LEU A 113 -0.67 10.93 0.62
CA LEU A 113 -0.85 12.38 0.76
C LEU A 113 -2.05 12.92 -0.01
N ALA A 114 -2.43 12.25 -1.09
CA ALA A 114 -3.53 12.70 -1.94
C ALA A 114 -3.88 11.58 -2.91
N VAL A 115 -5.05 11.68 -3.55
CA VAL A 115 -5.45 10.71 -4.57
C VAL A 115 -5.69 11.45 -5.88
N ALA A 116 -4.94 11.08 -6.90
CA ALA A 116 -4.98 11.73 -8.21
C ALA A 116 -5.72 10.89 -9.25
N PRO A 117 -6.27 11.51 -10.30
CA PRO A 117 -6.63 10.75 -11.49
C PRO A 117 -5.34 10.31 -12.18
N GLU A 118 -5.39 9.22 -12.96
CA GLU A 118 -4.19 8.82 -13.69
C GLU A 118 -3.83 9.83 -14.76
N ALA A 119 -2.52 10.08 -14.92
CA ALA A 119 -2.03 11.13 -15.81
C ALA A 119 -2.43 10.92 -17.26
N ALA A 120 -2.56 9.66 -17.68
CA ALA A 120 -2.95 9.36 -19.06
C ALA A 120 -4.37 9.82 -19.37
N ILE A 121 -5.24 9.93 -18.37
CA ILE A 121 -6.63 10.36 -18.54
C ILE A 121 -6.76 11.86 -18.30
N ASP A 122 -6.06 12.39 -17.30
CA ASP A 122 -6.18 13.79 -16.90
C ASP A 122 -4.82 14.26 -16.36
N SER A 123 -3.93 14.66 -17.26
CA SER A 123 -2.58 15.04 -16.85
C SER A 123 -2.56 16.31 -16.01
N ARG A 124 -3.45 17.25 -16.30
CA ARG A 124 -3.53 18.48 -15.51
C ARG A 124 -4.03 18.19 -14.10
N GLY A 125 -5.08 17.38 -13.99
CA GLY A 125 -5.59 16.96 -12.68
C GLY A 125 -4.55 16.21 -11.89
N PHE A 126 -3.79 15.36 -12.56
CA PHE A 126 -2.70 14.64 -11.91
C PHE A 126 -1.65 15.61 -11.36
N ASP A 127 -1.22 16.58 -12.17
CA ASP A 127 -0.22 17.55 -11.75
C ASP A 127 -0.71 18.43 -10.59
N ASP A 128 -1.98 18.82 -10.62
CA ASP A 128 -2.57 19.61 -9.54
C ASP A 128 -2.54 18.83 -8.22
N VAL A 129 -2.84 17.55 -8.27
CA VAL A 129 -2.83 16.71 -7.06
C VAL A 129 -1.41 16.44 -6.59
N VAL A 130 -0.45 16.30 -7.51
CA VAL A 130 0.96 16.15 -7.12
C VAL A 130 1.41 17.40 -6.35
N ALA A 131 1.04 18.59 -6.83
CA ALA A 131 1.37 19.84 -6.14
C ALA A 131 0.75 19.87 -4.74
N ARG A 132 -0.48 19.40 -4.62
CA ARG A 132 -1.16 19.29 -3.32
C ARG A 132 -0.43 18.33 -2.40
N ALA A 133 0.01 17.18 -2.93
CA ALA A 133 0.76 16.20 -2.16
C ALA A 133 2.07 16.79 -1.63
N VAL A 134 2.78 17.55 -2.47
CA VAL A 134 4.01 18.22 -2.06
C VAL A 134 3.74 19.18 -0.90
N ALA A 135 2.67 19.99 -1.01
CA ALA A 135 2.31 20.94 0.03
C ALA A 135 1.97 20.22 1.35
N ARG A 136 1.20 19.14 1.26
CA ARG A 136 0.83 18.36 2.45
C ARG A 136 2.04 17.72 3.11
N PHE A 137 2.98 17.23 2.30
CA PHE A 137 4.20 16.66 2.84
C PHE A 137 5.03 17.72 3.56
N SER A 138 5.12 18.91 2.99
CA SER A 138 5.82 20.03 3.60
C SER A 138 5.23 20.36 4.97
N ASP A 139 3.89 20.36 5.08
CA ASP A 139 3.21 20.62 6.33
C ASP A 139 3.53 19.56 7.39
N LEU A 140 3.64 18.30 6.98
CA LEU A 140 4.04 17.23 7.89
C LEU A 140 5.45 17.44 8.42
N GLU A 141 6.35 17.89 7.56
CA GLU A 141 7.74 18.14 7.97
C GLU A 141 7.85 19.33 8.93
N ALA A 142 6.96 20.30 8.78
CA ALA A 142 6.97 21.49 9.63
C ALA A 142 6.50 21.19 11.05
N ASP A 143 5.74 20.11 11.22
CA ASP A 143 5.29 19.69 12.54
C ASP A 143 6.40 18.91 13.26
#